data_b1e29195e6dda072f893e215528ff1f8
#
_entry.id   b1e29195e6dda072f893e215528ff1f8
#
_cell.length_a   1.000
_cell.length_b   1.000
_cell.length_c   1.000
_cell.angle_alpha   90.00
_cell.angle_beta   90.00
_cell.angle_gamma   90.00
#
_symmetry.space_group_name_H-M   'P 1'
#
loop_
_entity.id
_entity.type
_entity.pdbx_description
1 polymer ?
#
loop_
_entity_poly.entity_id
_entity_poly.type
_entity_poly.pdbx_seq_one_letter_code
_entity_poly.pdbx_strand_id
1 'polypeptide(L)'
;MVSARYLSLEERLQIADLHLDGASMRAIAARLGRAPSTISRELGRNGPVPAAGRARRANYAPYAAHKRAGLRARRPKPFKLEDARLALAVQAKLCLKWSPAQISAHLAGEHGDEAAMRVSHETIYQALFVQGRGQLRTELHRHLRTGRAWRRPHGFSSPTTAKISGMVSISERPAEAADRAVPGHWEGDLILGQHCRSAIATLVERQTRFCLLVHLPDGHGAQTVRDRLVAAITTLPEQLRRSLTWDQGTELAQHQAITLATDMAIYFCDPHSPWQRGSNENTNGLLRQYFPKGTDLSVHSAEDLEAVAAELNGRPRQTLGFITPAQAMQRLLSDPEKPVVATTA
;
A
#
# COMPACT_ATOMS: atom_id res chain seq x y z
N MET A 1 0.85 24.38 14.40
CA MET A 1 1.39 25.04 15.61
C MET A 1 2.81 25.49 15.33
N VAL A 2 3.09 26.80 15.49
CA VAL A 2 4.46 27.31 15.34
C VAL A 2 5.26 26.85 16.56
N SER A 3 6.38 26.17 16.31
CA SER A 3 7.26 25.67 17.38
C SER A 3 7.64 26.81 18.33
N ALA A 4 7.53 26.59 19.66
CA ALA A 4 7.96 27.52 20.70
C ALA A 4 9.44 27.97 20.58
N ARG A 5 10.20 27.37 19.70
CA ARG A 5 11.61 27.68 19.40
C ARG A 5 11.79 28.96 18.55
N TYR A 6 10.78 29.38 17.80
CA TYR A 6 10.89 30.52 16.88
C TYR A 6 9.94 31.64 17.30
N LEU A 7 10.33 32.93 17.05
CA LEU A 7 9.48 34.06 17.27
C LEU A 7 8.26 34.01 16.34
N SER A 8 7.06 34.20 16.89
CA SER A 8 5.82 34.38 16.14
C SER A 8 5.75 35.73 15.44
N LEU A 9 4.73 35.95 14.60
CA LEU A 9 4.47 37.28 14.03
C LEU A 9 4.05 38.25 15.12
N GLU A 10 3.24 37.81 16.06
CA GLU A 10 2.75 38.60 17.18
C GLU A 10 3.89 39.07 18.09
N GLU A 11 4.82 38.18 18.45
CA GLU A 11 6.02 38.54 19.17
C GLU A 11 6.89 39.57 18.41
N ARG A 12 6.96 39.49 17.09
CA ARG A 12 7.70 40.43 16.25
C ARG A 12 7.02 41.82 16.22
N LEU A 13 5.69 41.87 16.24
CA LEU A 13 4.94 43.12 16.36
C LEU A 13 5.22 43.78 17.71
N GLN A 14 5.16 43.00 18.80
CA GLN A 14 5.47 43.52 20.14
C GLN A 14 6.94 43.99 20.25
N ILE A 15 7.89 43.31 19.60
CA ILE A 15 9.28 43.75 19.51
C ILE A 15 9.36 45.11 18.80
N ALA A 16 8.59 45.32 17.71
CA ALA A 16 8.59 46.56 16.97
C ALA A 16 8.10 47.73 17.81
N ASP A 17 6.96 47.53 18.48
CA ASP A 17 6.32 48.57 19.33
C ASP A 17 7.23 48.96 20.50
N LEU A 18 7.70 47.98 21.29
CA LEU A 18 8.60 48.20 22.41
C LEU A 18 9.94 48.81 21.99
N HIS A 19 10.45 48.45 20.83
CA HIS A 19 11.69 49.01 20.29
C HIS A 19 11.51 50.46 19.85
N LEU A 20 10.36 50.83 19.30
CA LEU A 20 9.95 52.21 18.97
C LEU A 20 9.82 53.09 20.25
N ASP A 21 9.23 52.51 21.30
CA ASP A 21 9.09 53.15 22.61
C ASP A 21 10.42 53.31 23.36
N GLY A 22 11.51 52.80 22.81
CA GLY A 22 12.84 52.95 23.38
C GLY A 22 13.22 51.93 24.44
N ALA A 23 12.46 50.86 24.59
CA ALA A 23 12.77 49.80 25.54
C ALA A 23 14.13 49.12 25.22
N SER A 24 14.88 48.76 26.26
CA SER A 24 16.12 48.01 26.09
C SER A 24 15.86 46.56 25.62
N MET A 25 16.80 45.94 24.91
CA MET A 25 16.67 44.54 24.50
C MET A 25 16.41 43.59 25.66
N ARG A 26 16.94 43.91 26.87
CA ARG A 26 16.67 43.11 28.09
C ARG A 26 15.22 43.29 28.56
N ALA A 27 14.69 44.51 28.52
CA ALA A 27 13.31 44.80 28.90
C ALA A 27 12.32 44.12 27.91
N ILE A 28 12.59 44.21 26.61
CA ILE A 28 11.81 43.53 25.57
C ILE A 28 11.81 42.01 25.81
N ALA A 29 12.98 41.44 26.06
CA ALA A 29 13.13 40.00 26.31
C ALA A 29 12.35 39.54 27.55
N ALA A 30 12.44 40.30 28.65
CA ALA A 30 11.69 40.03 29.88
C ALA A 30 10.17 40.05 29.64
N ARG A 31 9.67 41.04 28.89
CA ARG A 31 8.24 41.16 28.59
C ARG A 31 7.68 40.04 27.71
N LEU A 32 8.52 39.51 26.82
CA LEU A 32 8.15 38.41 25.92
C LEU A 32 8.45 37.02 26.48
N GLY A 33 9.05 36.90 27.68
CA GLY A 33 9.50 35.62 28.23
C GLY A 33 10.54 34.93 27.36
N ARG A 34 11.40 35.70 26.67
CA ARG A 34 12.43 35.19 25.76
C ARG A 34 13.84 35.58 26.27
N ALA A 35 14.84 34.82 25.80
CA ALA A 35 16.22 35.17 26.12
C ALA A 35 16.65 36.49 25.45
N PRO A 36 17.40 37.40 26.13
CA PRO A 36 17.91 38.64 25.53
C PRO A 36 18.69 38.41 24.23
N SER A 37 19.42 37.30 24.12
CA SER A 37 20.13 36.91 22.89
C SER A 37 19.21 36.65 21.71
N THR A 38 17.95 36.24 21.94
CA THR A 38 16.96 36.03 20.89
C THR A 38 16.53 37.37 20.28
N ILE A 39 16.28 38.36 21.14
CA ILE A 39 15.90 39.73 20.70
C ILE A 39 17.08 40.41 19.99
N SER A 40 18.28 40.30 20.54
CA SER A 40 19.49 40.84 19.91
C SER A 40 19.73 40.24 18.51
N ARG A 41 19.61 38.91 18.37
CA ARG A 41 19.75 38.27 17.06
C ARG A 41 18.65 38.64 16.08
N GLU A 42 17.42 38.78 16.56
CA GLU A 42 16.28 39.19 15.70
C GLU A 42 16.47 40.61 15.19
N LEU A 43 16.80 41.56 16.03
CA LEU A 43 17.06 42.97 15.66
C LEU A 43 18.34 43.09 14.82
N GLY A 44 19.40 42.35 15.16
CA GLY A 44 20.64 42.34 14.34
C GLY A 44 20.45 41.79 12.96
N ARG A 45 19.59 40.76 12.80
CA ARG A 45 19.32 40.12 11.48
C ARG A 45 18.33 40.86 10.61
N ASN A 46 17.39 41.57 11.23
CA ASN A 46 16.21 42.12 10.56
C ASN A 46 16.02 43.61 10.76
N GLY A 47 16.81 44.21 11.63
CA GLY A 47 16.93 45.66 11.75
C GLY A 47 17.69 46.27 10.56
N PRO A 48 17.52 47.56 10.32
CA PRO A 48 18.27 48.28 9.30
C PRO A 48 19.75 48.31 9.68
N VAL A 49 20.63 48.19 8.69
CA VAL A 49 22.06 48.39 8.82
C VAL A 49 22.27 49.89 9.15
N PRO A 50 22.97 50.26 10.25
CA PRO A 50 23.26 51.66 10.53
C PRO A 50 24.13 52.21 9.40
N ALA A 51 23.62 53.21 8.70
CA ALA A 51 24.47 54.03 7.83
C ALA A 51 25.51 54.73 8.71
N ALA A 52 26.77 54.70 8.31
CA ALA A 52 27.87 55.27 9.05
C ALA A 52 27.55 56.69 9.56
N GLY A 53 27.54 56.86 10.89
CA GLY A 53 27.55 58.17 11.54
C GLY A 53 26.26 58.68 12.19
N ARG A 54 25.11 58.02 12.14
CA ARG A 54 23.89 58.41 12.87
C ARG A 54 23.12 57.21 13.38
N ALA A 55 23.14 57.00 14.68
CA ALA A 55 22.26 56.07 15.38
C ALA A 55 20.80 56.59 15.38
N ARG A 56 20.15 56.64 14.21
CA ARG A 56 18.69 56.71 14.18
C ARG A 56 18.19 55.32 14.50
N ARG A 57 17.32 55.19 15.50
CA ARG A 57 16.49 54.00 15.71
C ARG A 57 15.67 53.77 14.42
N ALA A 58 16.25 53.00 13.55
CA ALA A 58 15.60 52.74 12.29
C ALA A 58 14.54 51.66 12.52
N ASN A 59 13.37 51.84 11.91
CA ASN A 59 12.19 51.04 12.12
C ASN A 59 12.44 49.55 11.80
N TYR A 60 12.35 48.71 12.82
CA TYR A 60 12.29 47.28 12.62
C TYR A 60 10.96 46.92 11.96
N ALA A 61 11.00 46.21 10.83
CA ALA A 61 9.81 45.86 10.03
C ALA A 61 9.37 44.42 10.35
N PRO A 62 8.40 44.19 11.25
CA PRO A 62 8.04 42.87 11.76
C PRO A 62 7.53 41.88 10.69
N TYR A 63 6.71 42.36 9.75
CA TYR A 63 6.20 41.54 8.63
C TYR A 63 7.33 41.08 7.69
N ALA A 64 8.22 41.99 7.36
CA ALA A 64 9.36 41.64 6.50
C ALA A 64 10.33 40.67 7.21
N ALA A 65 10.53 40.88 8.51
CA ALA A 65 11.32 39.97 9.36
C ALA A 65 10.68 38.59 9.43
N HIS A 66 9.37 38.50 9.59
CA HIS A 66 8.63 37.24 9.63
C HIS A 66 8.72 36.49 8.28
N LYS A 67 8.51 37.21 7.16
CA LYS A 67 8.67 36.65 5.81
C LYS A 67 10.10 36.08 5.59
N ARG A 68 11.13 36.87 5.96
CA ARG A 68 12.53 36.45 5.89
C ARG A 68 12.85 35.27 6.78
N ALA A 69 12.26 35.24 8.00
CA ALA A 69 12.42 34.09 8.90
C ALA A 69 11.78 32.83 8.32
N GLY A 70 10.59 32.94 7.72
CA GLY A 70 9.92 31.84 7.02
C GLY A 70 10.74 31.31 5.84
N LEU A 71 11.34 32.19 5.03
CA LEU A 71 12.22 31.79 3.92
C LEU A 71 13.49 31.07 4.43
N ARG A 72 14.10 31.55 5.53
CA ARG A 72 15.27 30.91 6.14
C ARG A 72 14.92 29.58 6.83
N ALA A 73 13.72 29.45 7.38
CA ALA A 73 13.23 28.19 7.97
C ALA A 73 12.96 27.11 6.91
N ARG A 74 12.67 27.52 5.68
CA ARG A 74 12.60 26.61 4.53
C ARG A 74 14.00 26.15 4.19
N ARG A 75 14.43 25.07 4.81
CA ARG A 75 15.65 24.35 4.38
C ARG A 75 15.28 23.57 3.14
N PRO A 76 15.72 23.96 1.92
CA PRO A 76 15.54 23.12 0.74
C PRO A 76 16.32 21.84 0.99
N LYS A 77 15.61 20.74 1.29
CA LYS A 77 16.22 19.43 1.26
C LYS A 77 16.36 19.04 -0.20
N PRO A 78 17.51 18.56 -0.65
CA PRO A 78 17.63 17.98 -1.97
C PRO A 78 16.54 16.89 -2.12
N PHE A 79 15.93 16.84 -3.30
CA PHE A 79 14.90 15.84 -3.56
C PHE A 79 15.58 14.46 -3.61
N LYS A 80 15.19 13.56 -2.71
CA LYS A 80 15.90 12.27 -2.54
C LYS A 80 16.05 11.46 -3.82
N LEU A 81 15.08 11.54 -4.72
CA LEU A 81 15.10 10.82 -6.00
C LEU A 81 15.92 11.53 -7.10
N GLU A 82 16.70 12.57 -6.76
CA GLU A 82 17.79 13.07 -7.59
C GLU A 82 19.04 12.16 -7.48
N ASP A 83 19.13 11.36 -6.42
CA ASP A 83 20.11 10.28 -6.31
C ASP A 83 19.80 9.20 -7.33
N ALA A 84 20.71 9.01 -8.30
CA ALA A 84 20.52 8.10 -9.42
C ALA A 84 20.38 6.63 -8.96
N ARG A 85 21.15 6.21 -7.94
CA ARG A 85 21.10 4.84 -7.40
C ARG A 85 19.75 4.55 -6.78
N LEU A 86 19.24 5.46 -5.94
CA LEU A 86 17.93 5.34 -5.33
C LEU A 86 16.82 5.39 -6.37
N ALA A 87 16.90 6.31 -7.34
CA ALA A 87 15.91 6.44 -8.41
C ALA A 87 15.81 5.16 -9.25
N LEU A 88 16.94 4.55 -9.63
CA LEU A 88 16.99 3.29 -10.36
C LEU A 88 16.38 2.13 -9.55
N ALA A 89 16.72 2.02 -8.26
CA ALA A 89 16.15 1.00 -7.38
C ALA A 89 14.62 1.14 -7.26
N VAL A 90 14.12 2.36 -7.07
CA VAL A 90 12.68 2.63 -7.02
C VAL A 90 12.02 2.31 -8.37
N GLN A 91 12.63 2.73 -9.49
CA GLN A 91 12.10 2.48 -10.82
C GLN A 91 12.01 0.99 -11.13
N ALA A 92 13.03 0.20 -10.80
CA ALA A 92 13.05 -1.25 -11.01
C ALA A 92 11.86 -1.92 -10.29
N LYS A 93 11.58 -1.55 -9.05
CA LYS A 93 10.45 -2.11 -8.28
C LYS A 93 9.09 -1.61 -8.78
N LEU A 94 8.99 -0.36 -9.26
CA LEU A 94 7.77 0.14 -9.90
C LEU A 94 7.47 -0.64 -11.20
N CYS A 95 8.47 -0.98 -11.99
CA CYS A 95 8.30 -1.83 -13.18
C CYS A 95 7.75 -3.23 -12.82
N LEU A 96 8.11 -3.76 -11.66
CA LEU A 96 7.53 -4.98 -11.08
C LEU A 96 6.15 -4.72 -10.42
N LYS A 97 5.52 -3.57 -10.71
CA LYS A 97 4.20 -3.16 -10.22
C LYS A 97 4.08 -3.11 -8.69
N TRP A 98 5.18 -2.89 -7.97
CA TRP A 98 5.16 -2.69 -6.53
C TRP A 98 4.57 -1.32 -6.17
N SER A 99 3.85 -1.25 -5.06
CA SER A 99 3.36 0.02 -4.55
C SER A 99 4.49 0.83 -3.88
N PRO A 100 4.40 2.16 -3.82
CA PRO A 100 5.36 2.99 -3.11
C PRO A 100 5.60 2.58 -1.65
N ALA A 101 4.57 2.08 -0.95
CA ALA A 101 4.71 1.59 0.42
C ALA A 101 5.55 0.29 0.49
N GLN A 102 5.34 -0.63 -0.44
CA GLN A 102 6.13 -1.86 -0.56
C GLN A 102 7.60 -1.54 -0.86
N ILE A 103 7.85 -0.61 -1.77
CA ILE A 103 9.20 -0.17 -2.15
C ILE A 103 9.90 0.48 -0.97
N SER A 104 9.24 1.39 -0.27
CA SER A 104 9.78 2.08 0.91
C SER A 104 10.20 1.10 2.00
N ALA A 105 9.33 0.13 2.31
CA ALA A 105 9.62 -0.87 3.34
C ALA A 105 10.73 -1.85 2.92
N HIS A 106 10.73 -2.29 1.67
CA HIS A 106 11.76 -3.18 1.12
C HIS A 106 13.15 -2.53 1.16
N LEU A 107 13.28 -1.30 0.65
CA LEU A 107 14.55 -0.57 0.66
C LEU A 107 15.06 -0.32 2.08
N ALA A 108 14.15 -0.05 3.03
CA ALA A 108 14.53 0.09 4.44
C ALA A 108 15.04 -1.23 5.04
N GLY A 109 14.49 -2.37 4.65
CA GLY A 109 14.93 -3.70 5.09
C GLY A 109 16.24 -4.15 4.42
N GLU A 110 16.39 -3.90 3.12
CA GLU A 110 17.55 -4.35 2.33
C GLU A 110 18.82 -3.52 2.62
N HIS A 111 18.65 -2.20 2.80
CA HIS A 111 19.79 -1.29 2.98
C HIS A 111 20.01 -0.84 4.42
N GLY A 112 19.29 -1.40 5.40
CA GLY A 112 19.51 -1.20 6.81
C GLY A 112 19.74 0.26 7.22
N ASP A 113 20.96 0.62 7.59
CA ASP A 113 21.32 1.95 8.08
C ASP A 113 21.76 2.95 6.99
N GLU A 114 21.82 2.55 5.72
CA GLU A 114 22.18 3.44 4.61
C GLU A 114 21.11 4.51 4.38
N ALA A 115 21.27 5.69 4.98
CA ALA A 115 20.30 6.78 4.93
C ALA A 115 20.01 7.29 3.49
N ALA A 116 20.97 7.13 2.57
CA ALA A 116 20.83 7.49 1.17
C ALA A 116 19.77 6.63 0.47
N MET A 117 19.67 5.34 0.79
CA MET A 117 18.72 4.39 0.20
C MET A 117 17.36 4.39 0.91
N ARG A 118 17.14 5.20 1.93
CA ARG A 118 15.85 5.34 2.61
C ARG A 118 14.98 6.37 1.92
N VAL A 119 13.79 5.99 1.50
CA VAL A 119 12.80 6.87 0.88
C VAL A 119 11.41 6.60 1.46
N SER A 120 10.62 7.65 1.72
CA SER A 120 9.23 7.48 2.15
C SER A 120 8.33 7.19 0.95
N HIS A 121 7.26 6.45 1.18
CA HIS A 121 6.24 6.20 0.15
C HIS A 121 5.65 7.51 -0.40
N GLU A 122 5.49 8.53 0.44
CA GLU A 122 5.01 9.85 0.02
C GLU A 122 5.97 10.54 -0.95
N THR A 123 7.30 10.42 -0.72
CA THR A 123 8.30 10.96 -1.65
C THR A 123 8.20 10.31 -3.03
N ILE A 124 7.94 8.99 -3.06
CA ILE A 124 7.73 8.26 -4.32
C ILE A 124 6.44 8.72 -5.00
N TYR A 125 5.32 8.86 -4.24
CA TYR A 125 4.06 9.37 -4.78
C TYR A 125 4.23 10.79 -5.35
N GLN A 126 4.89 11.68 -4.63
CA GLN A 126 5.15 13.04 -5.11
C GLN A 126 5.98 13.05 -6.39
N ALA A 127 6.96 12.16 -6.53
CA ALA A 127 7.73 12.04 -7.76
C ALA A 127 6.90 11.56 -8.96
N LEU A 128 5.93 10.66 -8.71
CA LEU A 128 5.08 10.09 -9.76
C LEU A 128 3.99 11.07 -10.24
N PHE A 129 3.44 11.88 -9.34
CA PHE A 129 2.27 12.72 -9.63
C PHE A 129 2.58 14.22 -9.77
N VAL A 130 3.70 14.70 -9.24
CA VAL A 130 4.14 16.10 -9.39
C VAL A 130 5.15 16.15 -10.52
N GLN A 131 4.70 16.53 -11.70
CA GLN A 131 5.55 16.69 -12.88
C GLN A 131 6.76 17.59 -12.60
N GLY A 132 7.94 17.14 -12.98
CA GLY A 132 9.18 17.94 -12.96
C GLY A 132 10.06 17.79 -11.73
N ARG A 133 9.79 16.85 -10.81
CA ARG A 133 10.66 16.58 -9.67
C ARG A 133 11.19 15.14 -9.67
N GLY A 134 12.47 15.00 -9.97
CA GLY A 134 13.22 13.74 -9.94
C GLY A 134 13.37 13.06 -11.30
N GLN A 135 14.23 12.01 -11.33
CA GLN A 135 14.58 11.25 -12.55
C GLN A 135 13.60 10.13 -12.90
N LEU A 136 12.48 9.99 -12.15
CA LEU A 136 11.47 8.98 -12.45
C LEU A 136 10.72 9.34 -13.74
N ARG A 137 10.59 8.37 -14.65
CA ARG A 137 9.85 8.56 -15.90
C ARG A 137 8.38 8.88 -15.60
N THR A 138 7.84 9.89 -16.27
CA THR A 138 6.45 10.39 -16.12
C THR A 138 5.37 9.33 -16.37
N GLU A 139 5.71 8.21 -17.00
CA GLU A 139 4.76 7.14 -17.32
C GLU A 139 4.63 6.07 -16.23
N LEU A 140 5.46 6.10 -15.16
CA LEU A 140 5.49 5.06 -14.15
C LEU A 140 4.22 4.99 -13.28
N HIS A 141 3.37 6.03 -13.28
CA HIS A 141 2.06 5.96 -12.61
C HIS A 141 1.17 4.84 -13.17
N ARG A 142 1.38 4.42 -14.43
CA ARG A 142 0.66 3.31 -15.06
C ARG A 142 0.91 1.96 -14.38
N HIS A 143 2.02 1.83 -13.65
CA HIS A 143 2.36 0.62 -12.88
C HIS A 143 1.67 0.55 -11.52
N LEU A 144 1.01 1.62 -11.07
CA LEU A 144 0.21 1.58 -9.87
C LEU A 144 -1.07 0.76 -10.08
N ARG A 145 -1.58 0.16 -8.99
CA ARG A 145 -2.76 -0.74 -9.02
C ARG A 145 -3.94 -0.23 -9.84
N THR A 146 -4.20 1.07 -9.84
CA THR A 146 -5.34 1.64 -10.56
C THR A 146 -4.99 2.15 -11.95
N GLY A 147 -3.71 2.38 -12.26
CA GLY A 147 -3.24 2.97 -13.51
C GLY A 147 -3.85 4.34 -13.85
N ARG A 148 -4.57 4.95 -12.89
CA ARG A 148 -5.39 6.15 -13.12
C ARG A 148 -4.84 7.33 -12.36
N ALA A 149 -4.92 8.49 -13.00
CA ALA A 149 -4.68 9.78 -12.37
C ALA A 149 -5.85 10.27 -11.47
N TRP A 150 -7.05 9.63 -11.54
CA TRP A 150 -8.28 10.11 -10.86
C TRP A 150 -9.09 8.98 -10.24
N ARG A 151 -9.81 9.24 -9.12
CA ARG A 151 -10.67 8.28 -8.39
C ARG A 151 -12.12 8.38 -8.88
N ARG A 152 -12.77 7.22 -9.18
CA ARG A 152 -14.21 7.15 -9.54
C ARG A 152 -15.01 6.38 -8.46
N PRO A 153 -16.31 6.72 -8.24
CA PRO A 153 -17.21 5.96 -7.37
C PRO A 153 -17.62 4.61 -7.99
N HIS A 154 -17.94 3.64 -7.12
CA HIS A 154 -18.41 2.31 -7.53
C HIS A 154 -19.91 2.31 -7.88
N GLY A 155 -20.30 1.61 -8.95
CA GLY A 155 -21.69 1.32 -9.33
C GLY A 155 -22.07 -0.11 -8.95
N PHE A 156 -23.33 -0.32 -8.58
CA PHE A 156 -23.92 -1.62 -8.22
C PHE A 156 -24.49 -2.35 -9.44
N SER A 157 -24.32 -3.69 -9.50
CA SER A 157 -25.07 -4.58 -10.37
C SER A 157 -25.49 -5.82 -9.58
N SER A 158 -26.75 -6.23 -9.74
CA SER A 158 -27.35 -7.38 -9.06
C SER A 158 -27.42 -8.58 -10.01
N PRO A 159 -26.94 -9.78 -9.64
CA PRO A 159 -27.18 -11.00 -10.39
C PRO A 159 -28.21 -11.91 -9.73
N THR A 160 -28.99 -12.58 -10.54
CA THR A 160 -29.93 -13.66 -10.16
C THR A 160 -29.11 -14.97 -10.02
N THR A 161 -29.16 -15.59 -8.85
CA THR A 161 -28.35 -16.78 -8.55
C THR A 161 -29.24 -18.04 -8.59
N ALA A 162 -28.84 -19.05 -9.40
CA ALA A 162 -29.38 -20.40 -9.31
C ALA A 162 -28.90 -21.04 -7.99
N LYS A 163 -29.79 -21.74 -7.27
CA LYS A 163 -29.43 -22.40 -5.99
C LYS A 163 -28.60 -23.67 -6.26
N ILE A 164 -27.41 -23.73 -5.68
CA ILE A 164 -26.58 -24.94 -5.62
C ILE A 164 -27.11 -25.82 -4.50
N SER A 165 -27.31 -27.12 -4.76
CA SER A 165 -27.81 -28.07 -3.74
C SER A 165 -26.67 -28.53 -2.82
N GLY A 166 -26.98 -28.68 -1.52
CA GLY A 166 -26.03 -29.22 -0.52
C GLY A 166 -24.90 -28.30 -0.14
N MET A 167 -25.06 -26.96 -0.31
CA MET A 167 -24.09 -25.98 0.14
C MET A 167 -23.97 -25.99 1.67
N VAL A 168 -22.73 -25.96 2.18
CA VAL A 168 -22.41 -25.71 3.59
C VAL A 168 -22.12 -24.22 3.76
N SER A 169 -22.84 -23.57 4.68
CA SER A 169 -22.67 -22.12 4.92
C SER A 169 -21.31 -21.81 5.52
N ILE A 170 -20.79 -20.61 5.22
CA ILE A 170 -19.59 -20.09 5.85
C ILE A 170 -19.72 -19.99 7.38
N SER A 171 -20.95 -19.92 7.92
CA SER A 171 -21.21 -19.92 9.36
C SER A 171 -20.83 -21.23 10.04
N GLU A 172 -20.78 -22.33 9.29
CA GLU A 172 -20.38 -23.66 9.78
C GLU A 172 -18.86 -23.90 9.67
N ARG A 173 -18.13 -22.93 9.09
CA ARG A 173 -16.66 -23.00 8.97
C ARG A 173 -16.00 -22.94 10.34
N PRO A 174 -14.96 -23.77 10.63
CA PRO A 174 -14.23 -23.73 11.89
C PRO A 174 -13.75 -22.34 12.27
N ALA A 175 -13.82 -21.98 13.55
CA ALA A 175 -13.40 -20.67 14.07
C ALA A 175 -11.92 -20.37 13.78
N GLU A 176 -11.06 -21.39 13.78
CA GLU A 176 -9.62 -21.28 13.45
C GLU A 176 -9.38 -20.70 12.05
N ALA A 177 -10.30 -20.91 11.12
CA ALA A 177 -10.24 -20.32 9.80
C ALA A 177 -10.57 -18.82 9.81
N ALA A 178 -11.24 -18.30 10.84
CA ALA A 178 -11.63 -16.89 10.92
C ALA A 178 -10.48 -15.98 11.34
N ASP A 179 -9.69 -16.40 12.33
CA ASP A 179 -8.57 -15.62 12.89
C ASP A 179 -7.28 -15.68 12.06
N ARG A 180 -7.26 -16.58 11.06
CA ARG A 180 -6.09 -16.79 10.15
C ARG A 180 -4.85 -17.30 10.88
N ALA A 181 -5.01 -17.94 12.04
CA ALA A 181 -3.90 -18.47 12.81
C ALA A 181 -3.43 -19.82 12.25
N VAL A 182 -4.36 -20.59 11.68
CA VAL A 182 -4.09 -21.92 11.13
C VAL A 182 -3.99 -21.88 9.61
N PRO A 183 -2.93 -22.42 9.01
CA PRO A 183 -2.76 -22.48 7.56
C PRO A 183 -3.67 -23.52 6.90
N GLY A 184 -3.79 -23.43 5.57
CA GLY A 184 -4.55 -24.40 4.79
C GLY A 184 -6.01 -24.01 4.55
N HIS A 185 -6.41 -22.80 4.95
CA HIS A 185 -7.72 -22.23 4.66
C HIS A 185 -7.62 -21.28 3.48
N TRP A 186 -8.30 -21.59 2.38
CA TRP A 186 -8.23 -20.86 1.12
C TRP A 186 -9.51 -20.06 0.85
N GLU A 187 -9.36 -18.96 0.16
CA GLU A 187 -10.44 -18.21 -0.47
C GLU A 187 -10.30 -18.34 -1.98
N GLY A 188 -11.38 -18.71 -2.66
CA GLY A 188 -11.37 -18.90 -4.10
C GLY A 188 -12.40 -18.03 -4.82
N ASP A 189 -12.15 -17.76 -6.11
CA ASP A 189 -13.00 -16.95 -6.98
C ASP A 189 -12.60 -17.14 -8.46
N LEU A 190 -13.43 -16.64 -9.39
CA LEU A 190 -13.09 -16.54 -10.79
C LEU A 190 -12.79 -15.10 -11.21
N ILE A 191 -11.72 -14.90 -11.96
CA ILE A 191 -11.51 -13.70 -12.74
C ILE A 191 -12.11 -13.93 -14.13
N LEU A 192 -13.21 -13.27 -14.42
CA LEU A 192 -13.89 -13.39 -15.72
C LEU A 192 -13.29 -12.44 -16.75
N GLY A 193 -13.11 -12.94 -17.96
CA GLY A 193 -12.68 -12.22 -19.15
C GLY A 193 -13.81 -11.55 -19.88
N GLN A 194 -13.58 -11.24 -21.17
CA GLN A 194 -14.55 -10.56 -22.03
C GLN A 194 -15.81 -11.41 -22.19
N HIS A 195 -16.97 -10.77 -21.97
CA HIS A 195 -18.30 -11.42 -22.10
C HIS A 195 -18.46 -12.72 -21.30
N CYS A 196 -17.67 -12.91 -20.22
CA CYS A 196 -17.66 -14.12 -19.41
C CYS A 196 -17.35 -15.41 -20.21
N ARG A 197 -16.60 -15.31 -21.32
CA ARG A 197 -16.27 -16.47 -22.17
C ARG A 197 -15.03 -17.22 -21.70
N SER A 198 -14.10 -16.52 -21.07
CA SER A 198 -12.88 -17.07 -20.51
C SER A 198 -12.76 -16.71 -19.03
N ALA A 199 -12.06 -17.53 -18.26
CA ALA A 199 -11.86 -17.33 -16.84
C ALA A 199 -10.51 -17.86 -16.37
N ILE A 200 -10.05 -17.34 -15.22
CA ILE A 200 -8.94 -17.89 -14.46
C ILE A 200 -9.45 -18.07 -13.03
N ALA A 201 -9.31 -19.28 -12.47
CA ALA A 201 -9.63 -19.46 -11.07
C ALA A 201 -8.46 -19.02 -10.19
N THR A 202 -8.79 -18.39 -9.06
CA THR A 202 -7.82 -17.86 -8.10
C THR A 202 -8.03 -18.54 -6.77
N LEU A 203 -6.96 -19.05 -6.16
CA LEU A 203 -6.95 -19.59 -4.81
C LEU A 203 -5.97 -18.77 -3.99
N VAL A 204 -6.43 -18.21 -2.88
CA VAL A 204 -5.60 -17.38 -1.97
C VAL A 204 -5.61 -17.99 -0.59
N GLU A 205 -4.43 -18.40 -0.11
CA GLU A 205 -4.26 -18.91 1.24
C GLU A 205 -4.40 -17.75 2.24
N ARG A 206 -5.21 -17.93 3.29
CA ARG A 206 -5.68 -16.84 4.14
C ARG A 206 -4.62 -16.28 5.09
N GLN A 207 -3.70 -17.10 5.58
CA GLN A 207 -2.64 -16.71 6.50
C GLN A 207 -1.47 -16.06 5.74
N THR A 208 -0.93 -16.75 4.75
CA THR A 208 0.27 -16.34 3.99
C THR A 208 -0.02 -15.38 2.85
N ARG A 209 -1.29 -15.24 2.45
CA ARG A 209 -1.70 -14.50 1.23
C ARG A 209 -1.12 -15.08 -0.05
N PHE A 210 -0.62 -16.32 0.00
CA PHE A 210 -0.09 -17.01 -1.18
C PHE A 210 -1.21 -17.25 -2.19
N CYS A 211 -0.94 -16.93 -3.45
CA CYS A 211 -1.90 -17.02 -4.53
C CYS A 211 -1.50 -18.13 -5.50
N LEU A 212 -2.45 -18.98 -5.85
CA LEU A 212 -2.38 -19.89 -6.99
C LEU A 212 -3.36 -19.41 -8.05
N LEU A 213 -2.96 -19.52 -9.31
CA LEU A 213 -3.81 -19.27 -10.46
C LEU A 213 -4.04 -20.60 -11.18
N VAL A 214 -5.31 -20.92 -11.42
CA VAL A 214 -5.71 -22.17 -12.04
C VAL A 214 -6.18 -21.86 -13.46
N HIS A 215 -5.50 -22.45 -14.43
CA HIS A 215 -5.79 -22.29 -15.84
C HIS A 215 -7.08 -23.04 -16.23
N LEU A 216 -8.01 -22.32 -16.89
CA LEU A 216 -9.30 -22.83 -17.35
C LEU A 216 -9.42 -22.65 -18.88
N PRO A 217 -8.67 -23.44 -19.69
CA PRO A 217 -8.63 -23.24 -21.14
C PRO A 217 -9.96 -23.55 -21.82
N ASP A 218 -10.71 -24.52 -21.27
CA ASP A 218 -11.94 -25.04 -21.86
C ASP A 218 -13.20 -24.37 -21.29
N GLY A 219 -13.05 -23.14 -20.75
CA GLY A 219 -14.13 -22.40 -20.12
C GLY A 219 -14.27 -22.65 -18.62
N HIS A 220 -15.36 -22.15 -18.03
CA HIS A 220 -15.56 -22.14 -16.57
C HIS A 220 -16.83 -22.88 -16.15
N GLY A 221 -17.27 -23.88 -16.92
CA GLY A 221 -18.35 -24.78 -16.52
C GLY A 221 -17.97 -25.59 -15.27
N ALA A 222 -18.99 -26.01 -14.49
CA ALA A 222 -18.77 -26.67 -13.19
C ALA A 222 -17.87 -27.93 -13.29
N GLN A 223 -17.94 -28.66 -14.38
CA GLN A 223 -17.06 -29.83 -14.61
C GLN A 223 -15.61 -29.42 -14.81
N THR A 224 -15.36 -28.47 -15.70
CA THR A 224 -14.00 -27.95 -15.97
C THR A 224 -13.38 -27.36 -14.70
N VAL A 225 -14.15 -26.54 -13.97
CA VAL A 225 -13.69 -25.93 -12.71
C VAL A 225 -13.36 -27.02 -11.68
N ARG A 226 -14.23 -28.02 -11.50
CA ARG A 226 -13.97 -29.17 -10.62
C ARG A 226 -12.63 -29.84 -10.97
N ASP A 227 -12.47 -30.25 -12.22
CA ASP A 227 -11.31 -31.06 -12.64
C ASP A 227 -10.00 -30.26 -12.47
N ARG A 228 -10.01 -28.98 -12.82
CA ARG A 228 -8.84 -28.12 -12.69
C ARG A 228 -8.53 -27.74 -11.23
N LEU A 229 -9.56 -27.50 -10.40
CA LEU A 229 -9.36 -27.27 -8.96
C LEU A 229 -8.84 -28.52 -8.26
N VAL A 230 -9.38 -29.70 -8.56
CA VAL A 230 -8.88 -30.96 -7.99
C VAL A 230 -7.40 -31.14 -8.36
N ALA A 231 -7.03 -30.97 -9.64
CA ALA A 231 -5.65 -31.08 -10.07
C ALA A 231 -4.73 -30.09 -9.31
N ALA A 232 -5.15 -28.83 -9.14
CA ALA A 232 -4.35 -27.83 -8.44
C ALA A 232 -4.27 -28.09 -6.92
N ILE A 233 -5.37 -28.48 -6.28
CA ILE A 233 -5.42 -28.71 -4.83
C ILE A 233 -4.61 -29.97 -4.46
N THR A 234 -4.62 -31.02 -5.27
CA THR A 234 -3.87 -32.24 -5.00
C THR A 234 -2.35 -32.05 -5.04
N THR A 235 -1.85 -30.99 -5.67
CA THR A 235 -0.42 -30.64 -5.61
C THR A 235 0.00 -30.05 -4.27
N LEU A 236 -0.95 -29.57 -3.46
CA LEU A 236 -0.66 -28.98 -2.16
C LEU A 236 -0.28 -30.06 -1.13
N PRO A 237 0.61 -29.74 -0.17
CA PRO A 237 0.82 -30.59 1.00
C PRO A 237 -0.49 -30.79 1.77
N GLU A 238 -0.66 -31.95 2.41
CA GLU A 238 -1.88 -32.32 3.12
C GLU A 238 -2.29 -31.29 4.20
N GLN A 239 -1.31 -30.77 4.95
CA GLN A 239 -1.55 -29.74 5.98
C GLN A 239 -2.11 -28.44 5.43
N LEU A 240 -2.02 -28.19 4.13
CA LEU A 240 -2.56 -27.01 3.44
C LEU A 240 -3.92 -27.28 2.75
N ARG A 241 -4.52 -28.46 2.91
CA ARG A 241 -5.80 -28.85 2.31
C ARG A 241 -6.93 -28.90 3.32
N ARG A 242 -7.14 -27.80 4.11
CA ARG A 242 -8.17 -27.79 5.17
C ARG A 242 -9.53 -27.35 4.66
N SER A 243 -9.63 -26.16 4.11
CA SER A 243 -10.91 -25.67 3.58
C SER A 243 -10.75 -24.68 2.45
N LEU A 244 -11.78 -24.62 1.61
CA LEU A 244 -11.95 -23.63 0.54
C LEU A 244 -13.24 -22.86 0.77
N THR A 245 -13.17 -21.53 0.76
CA THR A 245 -14.34 -20.65 0.82
C THR A 245 -14.59 -20.05 -0.56
N TRP A 246 -15.81 -20.20 -1.07
CA TRP A 246 -16.22 -19.71 -2.39
C TRP A 246 -17.49 -18.88 -2.28
N ASP A 247 -17.86 -18.15 -3.35
CA ASP A 247 -19.20 -17.57 -3.42
C ASP A 247 -20.24 -18.61 -3.87
N GLN A 248 -21.48 -18.16 -4.08
CA GLN A 248 -22.56 -19.03 -4.52
C GLN A 248 -22.62 -19.14 -6.05
N GLY A 249 -21.47 -19.05 -6.74
CA GLY A 249 -21.40 -19.19 -8.19
C GLY A 249 -21.67 -20.62 -8.67
N THR A 250 -22.43 -20.75 -9.75
CA THR A 250 -22.82 -22.05 -10.33
C THR A 250 -21.64 -22.85 -10.87
N GLU A 251 -20.51 -22.21 -11.07
CA GLU A 251 -19.26 -22.87 -11.47
C GLU A 251 -18.74 -23.85 -10.42
N LEU A 252 -19.15 -23.71 -9.14
CA LEU A 252 -18.82 -24.63 -8.07
C LEU A 252 -19.96 -25.62 -7.74
N ALA A 253 -20.92 -25.82 -8.64
CA ALA A 253 -22.04 -26.74 -8.42
C ALA A 253 -21.59 -28.20 -8.13
N GLN A 254 -20.38 -28.60 -8.53
CA GLN A 254 -19.80 -29.91 -8.26
C GLN A 254 -18.87 -29.92 -7.03
N HIS A 255 -19.06 -29.04 -6.05
CA HIS A 255 -18.24 -28.90 -4.85
C HIS A 255 -18.09 -30.20 -4.04
N GLN A 256 -19.15 -31.03 -3.95
CA GLN A 256 -19.10 -32.31 -3.24
C GLN A 256 -18.08 -33.28 -3.87
N ALA A 257 -17.97 -33.29 -5.21
CA ALA A 257 -16.98 -34.09 -5.90
C ALA A 257 -15.55 -33.56 -5.68
N ILE A 258 -15.37 -32.25 -5.55
CA ILE A 258 -14.08 -31.66 -5.18
C ILE A 258 -13.71 -32.07 -3.75
N THR A 259 -14.62 -31.94 -2.79
CA THR A 259 -14.39 -32.37 -1.39
C THR A 259 -14.00 -33.86 -1.34
N LEU A 260 -14.73 -34.71 -2.05
CA LEU A 260 -14.45 -36.16 -2.06
C LEU A 260 -13.07 -36.47 -2.65
N ALA A 261 -12.64 -35.75 -3.69
CA ALA A 261 -11.37 -35.99 -4.36
C ALA A 261 -10.16 -35.39 -3.63
N THR A 262 -10.34 -34.34 -2.82
CA THR A 262 -9.24 -33.58 -2.23
C THR A 262 -9.19 -33.58 -0.71
N ASP A 263 -10.23 -34.12 -0.06
CA ASP A 263 -10.48 -34.07 1.40
C ASP A 263 -10.55 -32.63 1.95
N MET A 264 -10.81 -31.65 1.08
CA MET A 264 -10.89 -30.25 1.44
C MET A 264 -12.36 -29.83 1.64
N ALA A 265 -12.72 -29.36 2.83
CA ALA A 265 -14.07 -28.87 3.12
C ALA A 265 -14.38 -27.59 2.35
N ILE A 266 -15.55 -27.50 1.72
CA ILE A 266 -15.96 -26.33 0.93
C ILE A 266 -17.10 -25.59 1.64
N TYR A 267 -16.90 -24.27 1.86
CA TYR A 267 -17.87 -23.38 2.48
C TYR A 267 -18.29 -22.27 1.52
N PHE A 268 -19.56 -21.93 1.54
CA PHE A 268 -20.12 -20.88 0.70
C PHE A 268 -20.41 -19.62 1.49
N CYS A 269 -19.97 -18.47 0.92
CA CYS A 269 -20.26 -17.16 1.48
C CYS A 269 -21.76 -16.85 1.47
N ASP A 270 -22.19 -15.98 2.38
CA ASP A 270 -23.54 -15.44 2.34
C ASP A 270 -23.71 -14.57 1.08
N PRO A 271 -24.93 -14.51 0.53
CA PRO A 271 -25.23 -13.64 -0.59
C PRO A 271 -24.84 -12.19 -0.29
N HIS A 272 -24.25 -11.52 -1.28
CA HIS A 272 -23.86 -10.10 -1.17
C HIS A 272 -22.84 -9.77 -0.05
N SER A 273 -22.03 -10.75 0.39
CA SER A 273 -21.08 -10.60 1.48
C SER A 273 -19.60 -10.69 1.00
N PRO A 274 -19.12 -9.78 0.12
CA PRO A 274 -17.76 -9.84 -0.43
C PRO A 274 -16.67 -9.75 0.64
N TRP A 275 -16.95 -9.09 1.79
CA TRP A 275 -16.00 -9.00 2.91
C TRP A 275 -15.60 -10.36 3.51
N GLN A 276 -16.41 -11.40 3.32
CA GLN A 276 -16.12 -12.76 3.77
C GLN A 276 -14.95 -13.39 3.00
N ARG A 277 -14.62 -12.86 1.80
CA ARG A 277 -13.49 -13.25 0.96
C ARG A 277 -12.52 -12.10 0.69
N GLY A 278 -12.28 -11.27 1.68
CA GLY A 278 -11.47 -10.05 1.54
C GLY A 278 -10.04 -10.28 1.05
N SER A 279 -9.44 -11.45 1.31
CA SER A 279 -8.11 -11.80 0.82
C SER A 279 -8.12 -12.01 -0.69
N ASN A 280 -9.11 -12.73 -1.18
CA ASN A 280 -9.26 -13.01 -2.60
C ASN A 280 -9.67 -11.75 -3.37
N GLU A 281 -10.64 -10.97 -2.88
CA GLU A 281 -11.05 -9.71 -3.51
C GLU A 281 -9.87 -8.74 -3.69
N ASN A 282 -9.04 -8.59 -2.65
CA ASN A 282 -7.84 -7.77 -2.74
C ASN A 282 -6.85 -8.31 -3.78
N THR A 283 -6.64 -9.63 -3.82
CA THR A 283 -5.74 -10.29 -4.77
C THR A 283 -6.26 -10.17 -6.20
N ASN A 284 -7.56 -10.40 -6.42
CA ASN A 284 -8.21 -10.19 -7.72
C ASN A 284 -8.06 -8.75 -8.22
N GLY A 285 -8.16 -7.77 -7.30
CA GLY A 285 -7.88 -6.37 -7.61
C GLY A 285 -6.43 -6.11 -8.06
N LEU A 286 -5.45 -6.85 -7.55
CA LEU A 286 -4.06 -6.77 -8.01
C LEU A 286 -3.86 -7.50 -9.34
N LEU A 287 -4.49 -8.66 -9.52
CA LEU A 287 -4.43 -9.43 -10.75
C LEU A 287 -4.98 -8.66 -11.95
N ARG A 288 -5.89 -7.69 -11.74
CA ARG A 288 -6.37 -6.80 -12.81
C ARG A 288 -5.29 -5.86 -13.39
N GLN A 289 -4.11 -5.81 -12.81
CA GLN A 289 -2.93 -5.17 -13.44
C GLN A 289 -2.33 -6.04 -14.56
N TYR A 290 -2.58 -7.35 -14.54
CA TYR A 290 -2.10 -8.33 -15.53
C TYR A 290 -3.23 -8.75 -16.46
N PHE A 291 -4.42 -8.92 -15.91
CA PHE A 291 -5.63 -9.39 -16.58
C PHE A 291 -6.70 -8.28 -16.52
N PRO A 292 -6.62 -7.25 -17.37
CA PRO A 292 -7.57 -6.14 -17.37
C PRO A 292 -9.01 -6.64 -17.62
N LYS A 293 -10.00 -5.92 -17.05
CA LYS A 293 -11.41 -6.25 -17.32
C LYS A 293 -11.74 -6.08 -18.80
N GLY A 294 -12.49 -7.02 -19.36
CA GLY A 294 -12.92 -6.97 -20.75
C GLY A 294 -11.88 -7.48 -21.76
N THR A 295 -10.78 -8.08 -21.31
CA THR A 295 -9.83 -8.78 -22.17
C THR A 295 -10.15 -10.27 -22.26
N ASP A 296 -9.72 -10.91 -23.34
CA ASP A 296 -9.80 -12.35 -23.45
C ASP A 296 -8.68 -12.99 -22.60
N LEU A 297 -9.06 -13.89 -21.69
CA LEU A 297 -8.15 -14.57 -20.80
C LEU A 297 -7.70 -15.93 -21.32
N SER A 298 -8.33 -16.45 -22.39
CA SER A 298 -7.96 -17.73 -22.99
C SER A 298 -6.62 -17.69 -23.72
N VAL A 299 -6.11 -16.48 -24.00
CA VAL A 299 -4.81 -16.27 -24.67
C VAL A 299 -3.59 -16.56 -23.76
N HIS A 300 -3.83 -16.67 -22.46
CA HIS A 300 -2.77 -16.92 -21.48
C HIS A 300 -2.57 -18.41 -21.27
N SER A 301 -1.32 -18.85 -21.31
CA SER A 301 -0.95 -20.23 -21.01
C SER A 301 -0.87 -20.51 -19.50
N ALA A 302 -0.72 -21.76 -19.10
CA ALA A 302 -0.50 -22.13 -17.71
C ALA A 302 0.80 -21.49 -17.15
N GLU A 303 1.85 -21.48 -17.98
CA GLU A 303 3.16 -20.89 -17.66
C GLU A 303 3.07 -19.37 -17.47
N ASP A 304 2.25 -18.68 -18.27
CA ASP A 304 1.98 -17.23 -18.08
C ASP A 304 1.32 -16.98 -16.72
N LEU A 305 0.35 -17.83 -16.33
CA LEU A 305 -0.32 -17.72 -15.05
C LEU A 305 0.63 -18.01 -13.88
N GLU A 306 1.51 -19.01 -14.00
CA GLU A 306 2.53 -19.29 -12.99
C GLU A 306 3.50 -18.12 -12.84
N ALA A 307 3.96 -17.52 -13.93
CA ALA A 307 4.83 -16.35 -13.90
C ALA A 307 4.16 -15.15 -13.18
N VAL A 308 2.88 -14.89 -13.49
CA VAL A 308 2.11 -13.85 -12.81
C VAL A 308 1.91 -14.17 -11.33
N ALA A 309 1.59 -15.42 -10.98
CA ALA A 309 1.46 -15.85 -9.60
C ALA A 309 2.77 -15.69 -8.83
N ALA A 310 3.90 -16.09 -9.41
CA ALA A 310 5.24 -15.94 -8.83
C ALA A 310 5.58 -14.46 -8.59
N GLU A 311 5.34 -13.58 -9.58
CA GLU A 311 5.53 -12.13 -9.41
C GLU A 311 4.67 -11.58 -8.28
N LEU A 312 3.40 -11.98 -8.20
CA LEU A 312 2.47 -11.51 -7.18
C LEU A 312 2.84 -12.01 -5.78
N ASN A 313 3.28 -13.27 -5.67
CA ASN A 313 3.76 -13.88 -4.44
C ASN A 313 5.13 -13.34 -4.00
N GLY A 314 5.89 -12.76 -4.91
CA GLY A 314 7.14 -12.06 -4.64
C GLY A 314 6.97 -10.61 -4.15
N ARG A 315 5.74 -10.06 -4.09
CA ARG A 315 5.51 -8.69 -3.62
C ARG A 315 5.32 -8.66 -2.10
N PRO A 316 6.02 -7.79 -1.35
CA PRO A 316 5.82 -7.62 0.08
C PRO A 316 4.36 -7.25 0.41
N ARG A 317 3.83 -7.76 1.53
CA ARG A 317 2.50 -7.45 2.02
C ARG A 317 2.55 -6.75 3.36
N GLN A 318 1.91 -5.59 3.47
CA GLN A 318 1.84 -4.86 4.75
C GLN A 318 1.23 -5.72 5.86
N THR A 319 0.19 -6.49 5.54
CA THR A 319 -0.46 -7.43 6.48
C THR A 319 0.45 -8.56 6.96
N LEU A 320 1.57 -8.81 6.28
CA LEU A 320 2.59 -9.79 6.66
C LEU A 320 3.86 -9.12 7.22
N GLY A 321 3.79 -7.87 7.69
CA GLY A 321 4.96 -7.14 8.13
C GLY A 321 5.97 -6.88 7.01
N PHE A 322 5.50 -6.72 5.78
CA PHE A 322 6.29 -6.52 4.57
C PHE A 322 7.17 -7.71 4.14
N ILE A 323 6.98 -8.91 4.67
CA ILE A 323 7.48 -10.13 4.01
C ILE A 323 6.61 -10.48 2.81
N THR A 324 7.13 -11.29 1.89
CA THR A 324 6.39 -11.71 0.72
C THR A 324 5.52 -12.93 1.02
N PRO A 325 4.39 -13.16 0.31
CA PRO A 325 3.61 -14.39 0.41
C PRO A 325 4.45 -15.65 0.20
N ALA A 326 5.39 -15.63 -0.74
CA ALA A 326 6.30 -16.75 -0.98
C ALA A 326 7.18 -17.04 0.24
N GLN A 327 7.77 -16.00 0.86
CA GLN A 327 8.55 -16.15 2.10
C GLN A 327 7.69 -16.63 3.27
N ALA A 328 6.45 -16.13 3.39
CA ALA A 328 5.52 -16.57 4.42
C ALA A 328 5.16 -18.05 4.25
N MET A 329 4.87 -18.48 3.02
CA MET A 329 4.58 -19.88 2.69
C MET A 329 5.80 -20.78 2.95
N GLN A 330 6.99 -20.36 2.54
CA GLN A 330 8.22 -21.11 2.78
C GLN A 330 8.49 -21.29 4.28
N ARG A 331 8.33 -20.24 5.10
CA ARG A 331 8.48 -20.32 6.57
C ARG A 331 7.50 -21.32 7.17
N LEU A 332 6.26 -21.29 6.73
CA LEU A 332 5.21 -22.18 7.18
C LEU A 332 5.52 -23.65 6.85
N LEU A 333 6.06 -23.93 5.67
CA LEU A 333 6.46 -25.27 5.28
C LEU A 333 7.72 -25.78 5.99
N SER A 334 8.61 -24.86 6.39
CA SER A 334 9.87 -25.18 7.09
C SER A 334 9.70 -25.35 8.59
N ASP A 335 8.75 -24.65 9.22
CA ASP A 335 8.51 -24.67 10.68
C ASP A 335 6.99 -24.51 10.95
N PRO A 336 6.20 -25.60 10.85
CA PRO A 336 4.75 -25.55 11.00
C PRO A 336 4.26 -25.09 12.38
N GLU A 337 5.10 -25.15 13.41
CA GLU A 337 4.75 -24.77 14.78
C GLU A 337 4.89 -23.27 15.06
N LYS A 338 5.54 -22.51 14.19
CA LYS A 338 5.66 -21.05 14.33
C LYS A 338 4.64 -20.32 13.48
N PRO A 339 3.54 -19.80 14.05
CA PRO A 339 2.54 -19.07 13.30
C PRO A 339 3.15 -17.79 12.68
N VAL A 340 2.95 -17.60 11.38
CA VAL A 340 3.17 -16.31 10.72
C VAL A 340 1.97 -15.44 11.09
N VAL A 341 2.11 -14.56 12.08
CA VAL A 341 1.02 -13.70 12.53
C VAL A 341 0.73 -12.65 11.46
N ALA A 342 -0.35 -12.84 10.73
CA ALA A 342 -0.91 -11.81 9.85
C ALA A 342 -1.65 -10.80 10.71
N THR A 343 -1.17 -9.56 10.75
CA THR A 343 -1.86 -8.46 11.44
C THR A 343 -3.16 -8.12 10.69
N THR A 344 -4.27 -8.14 11.41
CA THR A 344 -5.54 -7.59 10.90
C THR A 344 -5.39 -6.09 10.78
N ALA A 345 -5.44 -5.55 9.56
CA ALA A 345 -5.53 -4.12 9.28
C ALA A 345 -7.00 -3.73 9.10
#